data_ee71ba479908b4e93c26f9d5e7bc6b0b
#
_entry.id   ee71ba479908b4e93c26f9d5e7bc6b0b
#
_cell.length_a   1.000
_cell.length_b   1.000
_cell.length_c   1.000
_cell.angle_alpha   90.00
_cell.angle_beta   90.00
_cell.angle_gamma   90.00
#
_symmetry.space_group_name_H-M   'P 1'
#
loop_
_entity.id
_entity.type
_entity.pdbx_description
1 polymer ?
#
loop_
_entity_poly.entity_id
_entity_poly.type
_entity_poly.pdbx_seq_one_letter_code
_entity_poly.pdbx_strand_id
1 'polypeptide(L)'
;MNQVNAAIAAGTWPVPPVSLFSWGSNNAGQLGLGNTTYYSSPKQIGAASAWLTIAAGYAFVVSTKLDGTLWSWGANGSGQLGIGSTADKSSPNQVGALTAWLKVSAGYAHTLATKTDGTLWSWGWNAYGQLGIGSTVSKSSPNQVGALTTWSAIAAVDRHSLAVKTDGTLWSWGRNHTGQLGLGNTTYYSSPKQVGALTAWLSVAGGRYFSLAIKTDGTLWSWGGNQYGRLGLGNTTGYSSPKQVGALTNWATSSGGIFHTLATKTDGTAWAWGNGTYGSLGQNNTTYYSSPKQVGALTTWLSVTAGGYASSIAIKTDGTLWGWGNNPQGVLGRGNLTDYSSPVQLGALTSWTKAQTGHTFTVAIKT
;
A
#
# COMPACT_ATOMS: atom_id res chain seq x y z
N MET A 1 -14.94 -14.17 -12.47
CA MET A 1 -13.62 -14.82 -12.36
C MET A 1 -13.43 -15.68 -13.60
N ASN A 2 -12.27 -15.55 -14.29
CA ASN A 2 -11.97 -16.35 -15.48
C ASN A 2 -11.81 -17.83 -15.05
N GLN A 3 -12.26 -18.78 -15.88
CA GLN A 3 -12.17 -20.23 -15.62
C GLN A 3 -10.73 -20.68 -15.26
N VAL A 4 -9.71 -20.04 -15.84
CA VAL A 4 -8.30 -20.28 -15.52
C VAL A 4 -8.00 -19.98 -14.04
N ASN A 5 -8.50 -18.86 -13.49
CA ASN A 5 -8.28 -18.50 -12.08
C ASN A 5 -9.01 -19.47 -11.13
N ALA A 6 -10.18 -19.99 -11.53
CA ALA A 6 -10.90 -21.02 -10.78
C ALA A 6 -10.16 -22.36 -10.81
N ALA A 7 -9.61 -22.76 -11.94
CA ALA A 7 -8.82 -23.99 -12.09
C ALA A 7 -7.47 -23.91 -11.35
N ILE A 8 -6.82 -22.74 -11.32
CA ILE A 8 -5.62 -22.50 -10.52
C ILE A 8 -5.96 -22.63 -9.01
N ALA A 9 -7.04 -22.01 -8.55
CA ALA A 9 -7.49 -22.10 -7.15
C ALA A 9 -7.90 -23.53 -6.75
N ALA A 10 -8.38 -24.34 -7.69
CA ALA A 10 -8.70 -25.77 -7.49
C ALA A 10 -7.46 -26.69 -7.60
N GLY A 11 -6.27 -26.15 -7.89
CA GLY A 11 -5.04 -26.95 -8.07
C GLY A 11 -5.03 -27.83 -9.35
N THR A 12 -5.95 -27.60 -10.28
CA THR A 12 -6.10 -28.39 -11.52
C THR A 12 -5.37 -27.76 -12.72
N TRP A 13 -4.76 -26.58 -12.55
CA TRP A 13 -4.00 -25.89 -13.58
C TRP A 13 -2.58 -25.59 -13.07
N PRO A 14 -1.52 -25.82 -13.86
CA PRO A 14 -0.16 -25.47 -13.45
C PRO A 14 -0.04 -23.94 -13.25
N VAL A 15 0.21 -23.55 -12.01
CA VAL A 15 0.49 -22.14 -11.68
C VAL A 15 1.88 -21.80 -12.21
N PRO A 16 2.06 -20.81 -13.09
CA PRO A 16 3.40 -20.37 -13.46
C PRO A 16 4.17 -19.97 -12.20
N PRO A 17 5.43 -20.39 -12.04
CA PRO A 17 6.23 -20.02 -10.88
C PRO A 17 6.40 -18.50 -10.84
N VAL A 18 5.97 -17.89 -9.74
CA VAL A 18 6.05 -16.45 -9.50
C VAL A 18 7.23 -16.21 -8.57
N SER A 19 8.14 -15.34 -8.97
CA SER A 19 9.30 -14.98 -8.17
C SER A 19 9.03 -13.69 -7.38
N LEU A 20 9.41 -13.68 -6.11
CA LEU A 20 9.35 -12.51 -5.25
C LEU A 20 10.75 -11.91 -5.12
N PHE A 21 10.86 -10.60 -5.30
CA PHE A 21 12.10 -9.85 -5.21
C PHE A 21 11.98 -8.72 -4.21
N SER A 22 13.10 -8.34 -3.59
CA SER A 22 13.19 -7.19 -2.70
C SER A 22 14.55 -6.50 -2.81
N TRP A 23 14.58 -5.22 -2.44
CA TRP A 23 15.79 -4.40 -2.40
C TRP A 23 15.58 -3.14 -1.55
N GLY A 24 16.66 -2.43 -1.23
CA GLY A 24 16.68 -1.27 -0.36
C GLY A 24 17.20 -1.59 1.03
N SER A 25 16.68 -0.92 2.03
CA SER A 25 17.01 -1.07 3.44
C SER A 25 16.62 -2.45 4.00
N ASN A 26 17.44 -3.00 4.90
CA ASN A 26 17.24 -4.35 5.47
C ASN A 26 17.63 -4.49 6.96
N ASN A 27 17.65 -3.41 7.70
CA ASN A 27 18.09 -3.42 9.10
C ASN A 27 17.25 -4.31 10.05
N ALA A 28 16.00 -4.58 9.69
CA ALA A 28 15.10 -5.47 10.43
C ALA A 28 14.80 -6.79 9.68
N GLY A 29 15.54 -7.11 8.60
CA GLY A 29 15.29 -8.28 7.78
C GLY A 29 14.11 -8.14 6.81
N GLN A 30 13.63 -6.90 6.56
CA GLN A 30 12.45 -6.64 5.72
C GLN A 30 12.60 -7.06 4.26
N LEU A 31 13.81 -7.38 3.79
CA LEU A 31 14.02 -7.95 2.46
C LEU A 31 13.73 -9.46 2.40
N GLY A 32 13.61 -10.15 3.53
CA GLY A 32 13.26 -11.57 3.57
C GLY A 32 14.35 -12.53 3.06
N LEU A 33 15.62 -12.08 3.03
CA LEU A 33 16.76 -12.80 2.42
C LEU A 33 17.57 -13.65 3.41
N GLY A 34 17.08 -13.81 4.66
CA GLY A 34 17.80 -14.53 5.72
C GLY A 34 18.94 -13.76 6.37
N ASN A 35 19.09 -12.47 6.04
CA ASN A 35 20.13 -11.58 6.56
C ASN A 35 19.59 -10.16 6.75
N THR A 36 20.46 -9.23 7.17
CA THR A 36 20.15 -7.80 7.35
C THR A 36 20.98 -6.88 6.43
N THR A 37 21.57 -7.44 5.35
CA THR A 37 22.36 -6.69 4.37
C THR A 37 21.44 -5.87 3.44
N TYR A 38 21.81 -4.62 3.16
CA TYR A 38 21.11 -3.75 2.20
C TYR A 38 21.50 -4.10 0.78
N TYR A 39 20.56 -4.02 -0.16
CA TYR A 39 20.80 -4.27 -1.57
C TYR A 39 20.19 -3.17 -2.42
N SER A 40 21.01 -2.52 -3.25
CA SER A 40 20.57 -1.48 -4.19
C SER A 40 20.02 -2.04 -5.52
N SER A 41 19.99 -3.37 -5.67
CA SER A 41 19.46 -4.09 -6.84
C SER A 41 18.50 -5.19 -6.39
N PRO A 42 17.52 -5.58 -7.21
CA PRO A 42 16.59 -6.66 -6.89
C PRO A 42 17.29 -7.97 -6.54
N LYS A 43 16.91 -8.56 -5.39
CA LYS A 43 17.32 -9.89 -4.95
C LYS A 43 16.08 -10.77 -4.79
N GLN A 44 16.16 -12.00 -5.29
CA GLN A 44 15.07 -12.97 -5.20
C GLN A 44 14.96 -13.51 -3.78
N ILE A 45 13.73 -13.59 -3.27
CA ILE A 45 13.39 -14.15 -1.95
C ILE A 45 13.07 -15.65 -2.14
N GLY A 46 13.98 -16.51 -1.70
CA GLY A 46 13.80 -17.96 -1.79
C GLY A 46 13.61 -18.46 -3.23
N ALA A 47 13.08 -19.69 -3.37
CA ALA A 47 12.70 -20.25 -4.66
C ALA A 47 11.38 -19.63 -5.17
N ALA A 48 11.16 -19.70 -6.49
CA ALA A 48 9.89 -19.34 -7.09
C ALA A 48 8.71 -20.12 -6.44
N SER A 49 7.62 -19.42 -6.14
CA SER A 49 6.49 -19.97 -5.39
C SER A 49 5.20 -19.25 -5.84
N ALA A 50 4.06 -19.69 -5.37
CA ALA A 50 2.76 -19.17 -5.78
C ALA A 50 2.34 -17.89 -4.99
N TRP A 51 3.19 -16.87 -4.94
CA TRP A 51 2.86 -15.60 -4.29
C TRP A 51 1.72 -14.87 -5.02
N LEU A 52 0.70 -14.42 -4.28
CA LEU A 52 -0.50 -13.80 -4.85
C LEU A 52 -0.57 -12.29 -4.59
N THR A 53 -0.38 -11.87 -3.34
CA THR A 53 -0.42 -10.46 -2.94
C THR A 53 0.83 -10.08 -2.19
N ILE A 54 1.17 -8.79 -2.18
CA ILE A 54 2.21 -8.22 -1.34
C ILE A 54 1.71 -6.90 -0.74
N ALA A 55 2.09 -6.64 0.51
CA ALA A 55 1.90 -5.37 1.18
C ALA A 55 3.17 -5.02 1.95
N ALA A 56 3.72 -3.85 1.70
CA ALA A 56 4.90 -3.33 2.38
C ALA A 56 4.49 -2.28 3.42
N GLY A 57 4.80 -2.54 4.68
CA GLY A 57 4.68 -1.57 5.77
C GLY A 57 5.95 -0.73 5.92
N TYR A 58 6.12 -0.06 7.09
CA TYR A 58 7.28 0.79 7.30
C TYR A 58 8.61 0.03 7.13
N ALA A 59 8.77 -1.13 7.76
CA ALA A 59 9.96 -1.99 7.70
C ALA A 59 9.58 -3.49 7.79
N PHE A 60 8.45 -3.89 7.25
CA PHE A 60 8.00 -5.29 7.20
C PHE A 60 7.16 -5.54 5.96
N VAL A 61 6.99 -6.81 5.62
CA VAL A 61 6.18 -7.26 4.49
C VAL A 61 5.17 -8.31 4.96
N VAL A 62 4.00 -8.27 4.36
CA VAL A 62 2.96 -9.30 4.49
C VAL A 62 2.54 -9.73 3.08
N SER A 63 2.36 -11.02 2.88
CA SER A 63 2.07 -11.59 1.56
C SER A 63 1.14 -12.80 1.70
N THR A 64 0.23 -12.99 0.76
CA THR A 64 -0.55 -14.25 0.64
C THR A 64 -0.03 -15.09 -0.52
N LYS A 65 -0.21 -16.41 -0.41
CA LYS A 65 -0.02 -17.34 -1.51
C LYS A 65 -1.35 -17.78 -2.11
N LEU A 66 -1.32 -18.40 -3.28
CA LEU A 66 -2.51 -18.93 -3.97
C LEU A 66 -3.24 -20.02 -3.16
N ASP A 67 -2.53 -20.74 -2.30
CA ASP A 67 -3.10 -21.73 -1.38
C ASP A 67 -3.87 -21.10 -0.20
N GLY A 68 -3.95 -19.76 -0.16
CA GLY A 68 -4.60 -18.99 0.90
C GLY A 68 -3.79 -18.86 2.18
N THR A 69 -2.52 -19.29 2.21
CA THR A 69 -1.63 -19.10 3.36
C THR A 69 -1.13 -17.65 3.42
N LEU A 70 -0.90 -17.17 4.65
CA LEU A 70 -0.39 -15.83 4.94
C LEU A 70 1.04 -15.91 5.45
N TRP A 71 1.91 -15.03 4.97
CA TRP A 71 3.33 -14.98 5.30
C TRP A 71 3.75 -13.57 5.65
N SER A 72 4.70 -13.42 6.57
CA SER A 72 5.21 -12.11 7.00
C SER A 72 6.69 -12.17 7.39
N TRP A 73 7.40 -11.05 7.25
CA TRP A 73 8.80 -10.90 7.65
C TRP A 73 9.17 -9.42 7.79
N GLY A 74 10.34 -9.14 8.39
CA GLY A 74 10.83 -7.82 8.72
C GLY A 74 10.66 -7.47 10.19
N ALA A 75 10.52 -6.19 10.49
CA ALA A 75 10.34 -5.65 11.83
C ALA A 75 9.07 -6.17 12.50
N ASN A 76 9.17 -6.50 13.80
CA ASN A 76 8.10 -7.09 14.57
C ASN A 76 7.94 -6.54 15.99
N GLY A 77 8.63 -5.48 16.36
CA GLY A 77 8.63 -4.94 17.72
C GLY A 77 7.24 -4.62 18.33
N SER A 78 6.20 -4.52 17.49
CA SER A 78 4.81 -4.33 17.92
C SER A 78 3.90 -5.53 17.63
N GLY A 79 4.45 -6.66 17.16
CA GLY A 79 3.69 -7.85 16.76
C GLY A 79 3.07 -7.74 15.36
N GLN A 80 3.51 -6.81 14.52
CA GLN A 80 2.95 -6.54 13.19
C GLN A 80 3.07 -7.70 12.20
N LEU A 81 3.92 -8.68 12.47
CA LEU A 81 4.02 -9.92 11.70
C LEU A 81 2.88 -10.93 12.00
N GLY A 82 2.21 -10.81 13.15
CA GLY A 82 1.09 -11.68 13.52
C GLY A 82 1.45 -13.12 13.89
N ILE A 83 2.70 -13.39 14.21
CA ILE A 83 3.25 -14.75 14.46
C ILE A 83 3.28 -15.14 15.94
N GLY A 84 2.53 -14.42 16.82
CA GLY A 84 2.48 -14.69 18.25
C GLY A 84 3.70 -14.22 19.06
N SER A 85 4.64 -13.51 18.42
CA SER A 85 5.86 -12.96 19.04
C SER A 85 6.10 -11.52 18.61
N THR A 86 7.12 -10.89 19.19
CA THR A 86 7.58 -9.53 18.81
C THR A 86 9.01 -9.53 18.25
N ALA A 87 9.59 -10.70 17.98
CA ALA A 87 10.93 -10.81 17.39
C ALA A 87 10.88 -10.59 15.86
N ASP A 88 11.79 -9.77 15.34
CA ASP A 88 11.98 -9.55 13.91
C ASP A 88 12.30 -10.87 13.17
N LYS A 89 11.95 -10.93 11.90
CA LYS A 89 12.19 -12.09 11.04
C LYS A 89 12.85 -11.68 9.72
N SER A 90 14.03 -12.19 9.46
CA SER A 90 14.78 -11.92 8.22
C SER A 90 14.40 -12.84 7.04
N SER A 91 13.49 -13.80 7.26
CA SER A 91 12.96 -14.71 6.23
C SER A 91 11.43 -14.77 6.34
N PRO A 92 10.70 -15.10 5.26
CA PRO A 92 9.26 -15.30 5.32
C PRO A 92 8.85 -16.36 6.36
N ASN A 93 7.94 -16.01 7.26
CA ASN A 93 7.34 -16.88 8.27
C ASN A 93 5.84 -16.96 8.02
N GLN A 94 5.26 -18.17 8.10
CA GLN A 94 3.83 -18.36 7.97
C GLN A 94 3.09 -17.84 9.21
N VAL A 95 2.00 -17.13 8.99
CA VAL A 95 1.14 -16.56 10.04
C VAL A 95 0.05 -17.58 10.39
N GLY A 96 0.27 -18.33 11.46
CA GLY A 96 -0.64 -19.39 11.89
C GLY A 96 -0.82 -20.51 10.84
N ALA A 97 -1.78 -21.39 11.09
CA ALA A 97 -2.12 -22.52 10.19
C ALA A 97 -3.36 -22.25 9.32
N LEU A 98 -4.00 -21.06 9.46
CA LEU A 98 -5.22 -20.75 8.72
C LEU A 98 -4.91 -20.47 7.26
N THR A 99 -5.78 -20.98 6.40
CA THR A 99 -5.85 -20.68 4.96
C THR A 99 -7.03 -19.73 4.69
N ALA A 100 -7.31 -19.44 3.42
CA ALA A 100 -8.39 -18.54 3.00
C ALA A 100 -8.09 -17.03 3.19
N TRP A 101 -6.83 -16.64 3.41
CA TRP A 101 -6.43 -15.24 3.35
C TRP A 101 -6.47 -14.71 1.91
N LEU A 102 -7.16 -13.56 1.71
CA LEU A 102 -7.44 -13.04 0.38
C LEU A 102 -6.66 -11.75 0.08
N LYS A 103 -6.80 -10.74 0.92
CA LYS A 103 -6.15 -9.43 0.75
C LYS A 103 -5.36 -9.07 1.99
N VAL A 104 -4.27 -8.34 1.80
CA VAL A 104 -3.43 -7.81 2.88
C VAL A 104 -3.13 -6.35 2.64
N SER A 105 -2.98 -5.60 3.72
CA SER A 105 -2.49 -4.22 3.71
C SER A 105 -1.64 -3.97 4.94
N ALA A 106 -0.52 -3.26 4.78
CA ALA A 106 0.46 -3.01 5.82
C ALA A 106 0.63 -1.51 6.04
N GLY A 107 0.47 -1.07 7.29
CA GLY A 107 0.67 0.32 7.72
C GLY A 107 2.06 0.56 8.30
N TYR A 108 2.20 1.55 9.20
CA TYR A 108 3.48 1.82 9.87
C TYR A 108 3.97 0.59 10.65
N ALA A 109 3.14 0.03 11.54
CA ALA A 109 3.45 -1.13 12.36
C ALA A 109 2.16 -1.93 12.70
N HIS A 110 1.17 -1.93 11.81
CA HIS A 110 -0.03 -2.75 11.93
C HIS A 110 -0.40 -3.35 10.58
N THR A 111 -1.13 -4.43 10.61
CA THR A 111 -1.57 -5.17 9.43
C THR A 111 -3.09 -5.31 9.45
N LEU A 112 -3.69 -5.17 8.28
CA LEU A 112 -5.06 -5.56 7.98
C LEU A 112 -5.05 -6.70 6.97
N ALA A 113 -5.97 -7.66 7.14
CA ALA A 113 -6.18 -8.72 6.16
C ALA A 113 -7.66 -9.09 6.09
N THR A 114 -8.12 -9.50 4.90
CA THR A 114 -9.45 -10.11 4.73
C THR A 114 -9.32 -11.57 4.36
N LYS A 115 -10.32 -12.35 4.74
CA LYS A 115 -10.48 -13.73 4.28
C LYS A 115 -11.52 -13.83 3.16
N THR A 116 -11.58 -14.97 2.52
CA THR A 116 -12.55 -15.28 1.45
C THR A 116 -14.01 -15.26 1.93
N ASP A 117 -14.24 -15.43 3.24
CA ASP A 117 -15.54 -15.29 3.88
C ASP A 117 -15.96 -13.82 4.12
N GLY A 118 -15.13 -12.86 3.71
CA GLY A 118 -15.37 -11.41 3.87
C GLY A 118 -15.09 -10.87 5.26
N THR A 119 -14.56 -11.66 6.20
CA THR A 119 -14.15 -11.17 7.52
C THR A 119 -12.88 -10.30 7.43
N LEU A 120 -12.80 -9.29 8.31
CA LEU A 120 -11.64 -8.41 8.46
C LEU A 120 -10.87 -8.78 9.73
N TRP A 121 -9.56 -8.83 9.62
CA TRP A 121 -8.62 -9.16 10.70
C TRP A 121 -7.53 -8.09 10.80
N SER A 122 -7.04 -7.84 12.01
CA SER A 122 -5.99 -6.87 12.29
C SER A 122 -5.06 -7.32 13.40
N TRP A 123 -3.81 -6.86 13.36
CA TRP A 123 -2.79 -7.10 14.39
C TRP A 123 -1.63 -6.09 14.27
N GLY A 124 -0.73 -6.11 15.23
CA GLY A 124 0.39 -5.18 15.36
C GLY A 124 0.11 -4.07 16.37
N TRP A 125 0.72 -2.92 16.12
CA TRP A 125 0.62 -1.74 16.96
C TRP A 125 -0.78 -1.13 17.00
N ASN A 126 -1.22 -0.69 18.21
CA ASN A 126 -2.59 -0.24 18.41
C ASN A 126 -2.75 1.00 19.31
N ALA A 127 -1.71 1.77 19.56
CA ALA A 127 -1.77 2.89 20.51
C ALA A 127 -2.82 3.97 20.17
N TYR A 128 -3.29 4.03 18.92
CA TYR A 128 -4.33 4.95 18.45
C TYR A 128 -5.67 4.26 18.13
N GLY A 129 -5.80 2.96 18.43
CA GLY A 129 -6.97 2.18 18.06
C GLY A 129 -7.00 1.73 16.59
N GLN A 130 -5.88 1.77 15.87
CA GLN A 130 -5.80 1.45 14.44
C GLN A 130 -6.11 -0.01 14.09
N LEU A 131 -6.18 -0.92 15.08
CA LEU A 131 -6.66 -2.29 14.87
C LEU A 131 -8.19 -2.36 14.76
N GLY A 132 -8.95 -1.37 15.28
CA GLY A 132 -10.41 -1.36 15.19
C GLY A 132 -11.12 -2.39 16.08
N ILE A 133 -10.48 -2.91 17.10
CA ILE A 133 -10.98 -3.99 17.98
C ILE A 133 -11.59 -3.47 19.30
N GLY A 134 -11.93 -2.19 19.39
CA GLY A 134 -12.52 -1.56 20.57
C GLY A 134 -11.54 -1.29 21.72
N SER A 135 -10.23 -1.46 21.48
CA SER A 135 -9.17 -1.21 22.46
C SER A 135 -7.96 -0.52 21.83
N THR A 136 -7.00 -0.11 22.65
CA THR A 136 -5.70 0.43 22.21
C THR A 136 -4.52 -0.51 22.51
N VAL A 137 -4.80 -1.76 22.90
CA VAL A 137 -3.79 -2.76 23.19
C VAL A 137 -3.30 -3.42 21.90
N SER A 138 -1.97 -3.40 21.66
CA SER A 138 -1.32 -4.08 20.53
C SER A 138 -1.55 -5.60 20.57
N LYS A 139 -1.55 -6.23 19.40
CA LYS A 139 -1.76 -7.67 19.24
C LYS A 139 -0.68 -8.30 18.38
N SER A 140 -0.05 -9.37 18.88
CA SER A 140 0.97 -10.12 18.13
C SER A 140 0.41 -11.27 17.30
N SER A 141 -0.91 -11.46 17.29
CA SER A 141 -1.64 -12.46 16.49
C SER A 141 -2.85 -11.82 15.83
N PRO A 142 -3.35 -12.37 14.71
CA PRO A 142 -4.56 -11.87 14.07
C PRO A 142 -5.79 -11.85 14.98
N ASN A 143 -6.49 -10.72 15.05
CA ASN A 143 -7.75 -10.52 15.76
C ASN A 143 -8.82 -10.07 14.78
N GLN A 144 -10.03 -10.65 14.87
CA GLN A 144 -11.13 -10.26 14.00
C GLN A 144 -11.67 -8.88 14.38
N VAL A 145 -11.94 -8.05 13.38
CA VAL A 145 -12.52 -6.70 13.55
C VAL A 145 -14.04 -6.79 13.45
N GLY A 146 -14.69 -6.84 14.61
CA GLY A 146 -16.15 -7.03 14.68
C GLY A 146 -16.61 -8.39 14.12
N ALA A 147 -17.92 -8.54 13.90
CA ALA A 147 -18.53 -9.77 13.40
C ALA A 147 -18.96 -9.71 11.92
N LEU A 148 -18.69 -8.61 11.20
CA LEU A 148 -19.17 -8.40 9.84
C LEU A 148 -18.31 -9.15 8.81
N THR A 149 -18.96 -9.66 7.76
CA THR A 149 -18.38 -10.46 6.68
C THR A 149 -18.48 -9.79 5.30
N THR A 150 -18.55 -8.47 5.28
CA THR A 150 -18.83 -7.70 4.05
C THR A 150 -17.68 -6.77 3.62
N TRP A 151 -16.46 -6.99 4.09
CA TRP A 151 -15.33 -6.14 3.78
C TRP A 151 -14.74 -6.45 2.41
N SER A 152 -14.73 -5.45 1.49
CA SER A 152 -14.30 -5.60 0.10
C SER A 152 -12.95 -4.97 -0.22
N ALA A 153 -12.65 -3.78 0.32
CA ALA A 153 -11.37 -3.10 0.15
C ALA A 153 -10.81 -2.66 1.50
N ILE A 154 -9.50 -2.70 1.67
CA ILE A 154 -8.80 -2.36 2.91
C ILE A 154 -7.54 -1.55 2.63
N ALA A 155 -7.23 -0.59 3.50
CA ALA A 155 -5.95 0.10 3.54
C ALA A 155 -5.51 0.31 4.99
N ALA A 156 -4.44 -0.38 5.39
CA ALA A 156 -3.66 -0.02 6.54
C ALA A 156 -2.73 1.13 6.12
N VAL A 157 -2.97 2.29 6.64
CA VAL A 157 -2.17 3.48 6.34
C VAL A 157 -1.16 3.70 7.48
N ASP A 158 -0.48 4.82 7.60
CA ASP A 158 0.54 5.02 8.64
C ASP A 158 0.03 4.56 10.03
N ARG A 159 -0.97 5.24 10.59
CA ARG A 159 -1.50 4.99 11.95
C ARG A 159 -3.02 5.01 12.00
N HIS A 160 -3.66 4.85 10.88
CA HIS A 160 -5.11 4.73 10.75
C HIS A 160 -5.44 3.68 9.71
N SER A 161 -6.68 3.26 9.69
CA SER A 161 -7.18 2.20 8.83
C SER A 161 -8.42 2.67 8.10
N LEU A 162 -8.55 2.25 6.86
CA LEU A 162 -9.70 2.49 6.00
C LEU A 162 -10.21 1.16 5.46
N ALA A 163 -11.51 1.05 5.29
CA ALA A 163 -12.10 -0.10 4.61
C ALA A 163 -13.40 0.29 3.90
N VAL A 164 -13.70 -0.42 2.82
CA VAL A 164 -14.96 -0.35 2.09
C VAL A 164 -15.69 -1.67 2.24
N LYS A 165 -17.00 -1.61 2.46
CA LYS A 165 -17.85 -2.79 2.44
C LYS A 165 -18.44 -3.05 1.04
N THR A 166 -19.00 -4.22 0.83
CA THR A 166 -19.64 -4.64 -0.44
C THR A 166 -20.86 -3.79 -0.80
N ASP A 167 -21.48 -3.12 0.19
CA ASP A 167 -22.55 -2.15 0.00
C ASP A 167 -22.05 -0.76 -0.46
N GLY A 168 -20.74 -0.61 -0.65
CA GLY A 168 -20.09 0.63 -1.06
C GLY A 168 -19.92 1.66 0.06
N THR A 169 -20.18 1.33 1.33
CA THR A 169 -19.94 2.24 2.46
C THR A 169 -18.45 2.28 2.83
N LEU A 170 -17.96 3.48 3.18
CA LEU A 170 -16.59 3.73 3.61
C LEU A 170 -16.52 3.79 5.14
N TRP A 171 -15.50 3.16 5.71
CA TRP A 171 -15.26 3.09 7.15
C TRP A 171 -13.81 3.46 7.48
N SER A 172 -13.60 4.11 8.63
CA SER A 172 -12.26 4.54 9.09
C SER A 172 -12.14 4.44 10.61
N TRP A 173 -10.90 4.23 11.09
CA TRP A 173 -10.57 4.19 12.52
C TRP A 173 -9.07 4.40 12.76
N GLY A 174 -8.67 4.62 14.01
CA GLY A 174 -7.30 4.88 14.41
C GLY A 174 -7.03 6.36 14.66
N ARG A 175 -5.81 6.80 14.32
CA ARG A 175 -5.35 8.18 14.51
C ARG A 175 -6.12 9.18 13.63
N ASN A 176 -6.46 10.36 14.21
CA ASN A 176 -7.28 11.37 13.52
C ASN A 176 -6.87 12.83 13.79
N HIS A 177 -5.68 13.12 14.24
CA HIS A 177 -5.27 14.47 14.66
C HIS A 177 -5.26 15.53 13.54
N THR A 178 -5.27 15.11 12.28
CA THR A 178 -5.36 15.99 11.09
C THR A 178 -6.67 15.82 10.32
N GLY A 179 -7.65 15.09 10.87
CA GLY A 179 -8.91 14.79 10.20
C GLY A 179 -8.83 13.62 9.19
N GLN A 180 -7.76 12.80 9.24
CA GLN A 180 -7.52 11.73 8.26
C GLN A 180 -8.55 10.61 8.29
N LEU A 181 -9.45 10.53 9.29
CA LEU A 181 -10.58 9.61 9.29
C LEU A 181 -11.77 10.10 8.45
N GLY A 182 -11.83 11.39 8.11
CA GLY A 182 -12.92 11.93 7.27
C GLY A 182 -14.26 12.09 7.96
N LEU A 183 -14.28 12.09 9.30
CA LEU A 183 -15.49 12.08 10.13
C LEU A 183 -16.01 13.48 10.54
N GLY A 184 -15.46 14.55 9.94
CA GLY A 184 -15.79 15.93 10.29
C GLY A 184 -15.19 16.42 11.61
N ASN A 185 -14.35 15.63 12.25
CA ASN A 185 -13.70 15.94 13.54
C ASN A 185 -12.23 15.43 13.56
N THR A 186 -11.56 15.57 14.70
CA THR A 186 -10.18 15.08 14.92
C THR A 186 -10.08 14.05 16.04
N THR A 187 -11.22 13.44 16.46
CA THR A 187 -11.27 12.40 17.50
C THR A 187 -10.73 11.07 16.98
N TYR A 188 -9.95 10.36 17.79
CA TYR A 188 -9.44 9.02 17.49
C TYR A 188 -10.50 7.98 17.82
N TYR A 189 -10.59 6.93 17.00
CA TYR A 189 -11.58 5.87 17.22
C TYR A 189 -10.91 4.50 17.19
N SER A 190 -11.15 3.70 18.24
CA SER A 190 -10.65 2.31 18.35
C SER A 190 -11.59 1.27 17.74
N SER A 191 -12.69 1.69 17.14
CA SER A 191 -13.64 0.85 16.38
C SER A 191 -13.98 1.51 15.06
N PRO A 192 -14.28 0.75 13.99
CA PRO A 192 -14.68 1.31 12.72
C PRO A 192 -15.84 2.28 12.83
N LYS A 193 -15.71 3.45 12.20
CA LYS A 193 -16.76 4.48 12.06
C LYS A 193 -17.05 4.72 10.59
N GLN A 194 -18.32 4.79 10.22
CA GLN A 194 -18.72 5.09 8.85
C GLN A 194 -18.38 6.54 8.48
N VAL A 195 -17.81 6.75 7.31
CA VAL A 195 -17.46 8.07 6.79
C VAL A 195 -18.63 8.62 5.97
N GLY A 196 -19.39 9.51 6.60
CA GLY A 196 -20.57 10.13 5.97
C GLY A 196 -21.62 9.11 5.56
N ALA A 197 -22.60 9.56 4.76
CA ALA A 197 -23.71 8.75 4.25
C ALA A 197 -23.51 8.31 2.78
N LEU A 198 -22.41 8.73 2.13
CA LEU A 198 -22.15 8.40 0.73
C LEU A 198 -21.82 6.92 0.57
N THR A 199 -22.38 6.31 -0.44
CA THR A 199 -22.09 4.96 -0.92
C THR A 199 -21.32 4.99 -2.25
N ALA A 200 -21.13 3.84 -2.86
CA ALA A 200 -20.39 3.70 -4.12
C ALA A 200 -18.87 3.92 -4.00
N TRP A 201 -18.29 3.79 -2.82
CA TRP A 201 -16.85 3.73 -2.66
C TRP A 201 -16.32 2.39 -3.19
N LEU A 202 -15.26 2.45 -4.02
CA LEU A 202 -14.68 1.30 -4.70
C LEU A 202 -13.35 0.88 -4.07
N SER A 203 -12.46 1.84 -3.86
CA SER A 203 -11.12 1.59 -3.34
C SER A 203 -10.67 2.65 -2.36
N VAL A 204 -9.72 2.29 -1.51
CA VAL A 204 -9.12 3.15 -0.48
C VAL A 204 -7.61 3.04 -0.51
N ALA A 205 -6.95 4.15 -0.24
CA ALA A 205 -5.51 4.27 -0.07
C ALA A 205 -5.21 5.43 0.89
N GLY A 206 -3.96 5.71 1.15
CA GLY A 206 -3.60 6.89 1.92
C GLY A 206 -2.11 6.99 2.18
N GLY A 207 -1.72 8.11 2.77
CA GLY A 207 -0.37 8.37 3.23
C GLY A 207 -0.37 8.71 4.72
N ARG A 208 0.76 9.19 5.22
CA ARG A 208 1.01 9.30 6.67
C ARG A 208 -0.07 10.05 7.47
N TYR A 209 -0.70 11.06 6.90
CA TYR A 209 -1.66 11.94 7.59
C TYR A 209 -2.90 12.24 6.77
N PHE A 210 -3.13 11.51 5.68
CA PHE A 210 -4.24 11.75 4.77
C PHE A 210 -4.76 10.44 4.18
N SER A 211 -5.93 10.51 3.64
CA SER A 211 -6.64 9.38 3.05
C SER A 211 -7.08 9.73 1.64
N LEU A 212 -7.19 8.71 0.82
CA LEU A 212 -7.63 8.73 -0.55
C LEU A 212 -8.72 7.67 -0.74
N ALA A 213 -9.69 7.94 -1.59
CA ALA A 213 -10.65 6.94 -2.03
C ALA A 213 -11.13 7.25 -3.45
N ILE A 214 -11.41 6.20 -4.22
CA ILE A 214 -12.01 6.29 -5.54
C ILE A 214 -13.41 5.68 -5.46
N LYS A 215 -14.38 6.34 -6.09
CA LYS A 215 -15.75 5.84 -6.24
C LYS A 215 -15.92 5.04 -7.52
N THR A 216 -17.02 4.31 -7.64
CA THR A 216 -17.38 3.52 -8.83
C THR A 216 -17.61 4.38 -10.08
N ASP A 217 -17.90 5.67 -9.90
CA ASP A 217 -18.00 6.65 -10.98
C ASP A 217 -16.63 7.17 -11.45
N GLY A 218 -15.52 6.66 -10.90
CA GLY A 218 -14.16 7.06 -11.22
C GLY A 218 -13.71 8.40 -10.61
N THR A 219 -14.48 9.01 -9.71
CA THR A 219 -14.06 10.23 -9.00
C THR A 219 -13.06 9.89 -7.89
N LEU A 220 -12.01 10.72 -7.76
CA LEU A 220 -11.02 10.61 -6.68
C LEU A 220 -11.34 11.61 -5.58
N TRP A 221 -11.26 11.17 -4.33
CA TRP A 221 -11.51 11.95 -3.13
C TRP A 221 -10.32 11.89 -2.17
N SER A 222 -10.05 12.99 -1.47
CA SER A 222 -8.95 13.10 -0.52
C SER A 222 -9.36 13.90 0.73
N TRP A 223 -8.74 13.60 1.88
CA TRP A 223 -8.97 14.31 3.14
C TRP A 223 -7.85 14.05 4.13
N GLY A 224 -7.81 14.81 5.22
CA GLY A 224 -6.75 14.78 6.24
C GLY A 224 -5.80 15.96 6.12
N GLY A 225 -4.58 15.77 6.55
CA GLY A 225 -3.53 16.78 6.51
C GLY A 225 -3.07 17.08 5.07
N ASN A 226 -2.94 18.36 4.73
CA ASN A 226 -2.63 18.83 3.39
C ASN A 226 -1.31 19.63 3.29
N GLN A 227 -0.38 19.40 4.18
CA GLN A 227 0.95 19.99 4.05
C GLN A 227 1.54 19.66 2.68
N TYR A 228 2.10 20.63 1.97
CA TYR A 228 2.65 20.54 0.62
C TYR A 228 1.62 20.29 -0.50
N GLY A 229 0.31 20.37 -0.24
CA GLY A 229 -0.72 20.15 -1.25
C GLY A 229 -0.97 18.68 -1.61
N ARG A 230 -0.59 17.72 -0.77
CA ARG A 230 -0.71 16.28 -1.02
C ARG A 230 -2.14 15.76 -1.20
N LEU A 231 -3.18 16.56 -0.88
CA LEU A 231 -4.58 16.24 -1.19
C LEU A 231 -4.95 16.52 -2.67
N GLY A 232 -4.18 17.32 -3.39
CA GLY A 232 -4.45 17.63 -4.81
C GLY A 232 -5.60 18.61 -5.04
N LEU A 233 -5.96 19.43 -4.05
CA LEU A 233 -7.15 20.29 -4.05
C LEU A 233 -6.85 21.75 -4.50
N GLY A 234 -5.67 22.02 -5.05
CA GLY A 234 -5.25 23.36 -5.47
C GLY A 234 -4.81 24.28 -4.32
N ASN A 235 -4.75 23.77 -3.10
CA ASN A 235 -4.37 24.52 -1.90
C ASN A 235 -3.59 23.64 -0.91
N THR A 236 -3.24 24.17 0.27
CA THR A 236 -2.55 23.44 1.35
C THR A 236 -3.40 23.29 2.62
N THR A 237 -4.70 23.59 2.55
CA THR A 237 -5.64 23.44 3.67
C THR A 237 -5.99 21.97 3.92
N GLY A 238 -5.89 21.51 5.17
CA GLY A 238 -6.36 20.19 5.59
C GLY A 238 -7.87 20.13 5.74
N TYR A 239 -8.45 18.96 5.50
CA TYR A 239 -9.91 18.76 5.57
C TYR A 239 -10.23 17.50 6.39
N SER A 240 -11.13 17.64 7.36
CA SER A 240 -11.62 16.53 8.19
C SER A 240 -12.78 15.74 7.56
N SER A 241 -13.20 16.09 6.34
CA SER A 241 -14.21 15.37 5.55
C SER A 241 -13.73 15.19 4.12
N PRO A 242 -14.14 14.13 3.41
CA PRO A 242 -13.75 13.89 2.02
C PRO A 242 -14.04 15.08 1.11
N LYS A 243 -13.07 15.46 0.27
CA LYS A 243 -13.16 16.46 -0.80
C LYS A 243 -12.79 15.84 -2.13
N GLN A 244 -13.55 16.12 -3.18
CA GLN A 244 -13.27 15.62 -4.53
C GLN A 244 -12.04 16.31 -5.11
N VAL A 245 -11.16 15.53 -5.75
CA VAL A 245 -9.96 16.02 -6.43
C VAL A 245 -10.31 16.37 -7.87
N GLY A 246 -10.53 17.67 -8.12
CA GLY A 246 -10.96 18.15 -9.43
C GLY A 246 -12.31 17.60 -9.87
N ALA A 247 -12.62 17.71 -11.18
CA ALA A 247 -13.89 17.26 -11.77
C ALA A 247 -13.77 15.96 -12.60
N LEU A 248 -12.59 15.34 -12.65
CA LEU A 248 -12.35 14.16 -13.51
C LEU A 248 -12.94 12.88 -12.92
N THR A 249 -13.44 12.00 -13.78
CA THR A 249 -14.17 10.76 -13.45
C THR A 249 -13.50 9.50 -14.03
N ASN A 250 -12.20 9.54 -14.30
CA ASN A 250 -11.47 8.42 -14.91
C ASN A 250 -10.27 7.96 -14.07
N TRP A 251 -10.27 8.21 -12.76
CA TRP A 251 -9.25 7.72 -11.87
C TRP A 251 -9.37 6.20 -11.65
N ALA A 252 -8.25 5.47 -11.84
CA ALA A 252 -8.19 4.02 -11.73
C ALA A 252 -7.54 3.54 -10.43
N THR A 253 -6.38 4.10 -10.07
CA THR A 253 -5.66 3.75 -8.83
C THR A 253 -5.14 5.00 -8.14
N SER A 254 -4.88 4.89 -6.83
CA SER A 254 -4.21 5.94 -6.06
C SER A 254 -3.29 5.33 -5.01
N SER A 255 -2.22 6.05 -4.67
CA SER A 255 -1.26 5.66 -3.63
C SER A 255 -0.70 6.89 -2.95
N GLY A 256 -0.65 6.89 -1.63
CA GLY A 256 -0.11 7.99 -0.83
C GLY A 256 1.18 7.61 -0.12
N GLY A 257 2.21 8.44 -0.28
CA GLY A 257 3.43 8.41 0.52
C GLY A 257 3.29 9.25 1.80
N ILE A 258 4.43 9.63 2.39
CA ILE A 258 4.38 10.55 3.54
C ILE A 258 3.92 11.94 3.11
N PHE A 259 4.44 12.45 2.00
CA PHE A 259 4.27 13.85 1.60
C PHE A 259 3.73 14.05 0.19
N HIS A 260 3.57 12.99 -0.61
CA HIS A 260 3.13 13.06 -2.00
C HIS A 260 2.08 12.00 -2.30
N THR A 261 1.41 12.17 -3.41
CA THR A 261 0.38 11.27 -3.92
C THR A 261 0.67 10.95 -5.38
N LEU A 262 0.47 9.69 -5.73
CA LEU A 262 0.47 9.18 -7.10
C LEU A 262 -0.90 8.61 -7.43
N ALA A 263 -1.31 8.73 -8.68
CA ALA A 263 -2.53 8.09 -9.18
C ALA A 263 -2.39 7.75 -10.66
N THR A 264 -3.14 6.74 -11.12
CA THR A 264 -3.31 6.45 -12.56
C THR A 264 -4.75 6.70 -12.98
N LYS A 265 -4.93 6.97 -14.25
CA LYS A 265 -6.26 7.02 -14.89
C LYS A 265 -6.48 5.81 -15.78
N THR A 266 -7.73 5.59 -16.18
CA THR A 266 -8.13 4.49 -17.07
C THR A 266 -7.55 4.61 -18.48
N ASP A 267 -7.11 5.81 -18.87
CA ASP A 267 -6.39 6.08 -20.12
C ASP A 267 -4.88 5.71 -20.05
N GLY A 268 -4.43 5.15 -18.93
CA GLY A 268 -3.03 4.74 -18.72
C GLY A 268 -2.08 5.90 -18.37
N THR A 269 -2.56 7.11 -18.13
CA THR A 269 -1.73 8.23 -17.66
C THR A 269 -1.44 8.12 -16.17
N ALA A 270 -0.21 8.49 -15.74
CA ALA A 270 0.14 8.63 -14.32
C ALA A 270 0.19 10.11 -13.92
N TRP A 271 -0.19 10.38 -12.69
CA TRP A 271 -0.30 11.72 -12.13
C TRP A 271 0.33 11.77 -10.74
N ALA A 272 0.95 12.91 -10.41
CA ALA A 272 1.64 13.12 -9.14
C ALA A 272 1.37 14.52 -8.58
N TRP A 273 1.33 14.66 -7.25
CA TRP A 273 1.19 15.95 -6.56
C TRP A 273 1.66 15.86 -5.10
N GLY A 274 1.78 16.99 -4.45
CA GLY A 274 2.31 17.13 -3.10
C GLY A 274 3.76 17.63 -3.10
N ASN A 275 4.55 17.11 -2.19
CA ASN A 275 5.97 17.45 -2.05
C ASN A 275 6.79 16.84 -3.20
N GLY A 276 7.51 17.69 -3.94
CA GLY A 276 8.39 17.30 -5.04
C GLY A 276 9.88 17.15 -4.66
N THR A 277 10.22 17.27 -3.36
CA THR A 277 11.61 17.10 -2.90
C THR A 277 12.19 15.77 -3.41
N TYR A 278 13.45 15.75 -3.75
CA TYR A 278 14.16 14.62 -4.37
C TYR A 278 13.59 14.16 -5.73
N GLY A 279 12.71 14.96 -6.35
CA GLY A 279 12.07 14.59 -7.61
C GLY A 279 10.96 13.55 -7.48
N SER A 280 10.38 13.35 -6.28
CA SER A 280 9.35 12.33 -5.98
C SER A 280 8.11 12.39 -6.89
N LEU A 281 7.85 13.52 -7.54
CA LEU A 281 6.72 13.71 -8.45
C LEU A 281 7.01 13.32 -9.91
N GLY A 282 8.28 13.00 -10.25
CA GLY A 282 8.66 12.59 -11.61
C GLY A 282 8.54 13.69 -12.68
N GLN A 283 8.60 14.96 -12.28
CA GLN A 283 8.36 16.14 -13.14
C GLN A 283 9.65 16.78 -13.69
N ASN A 284 10.79 16.07 -13.58
CA ASN A 284 12.12 16.59 -13.91
C ASN A 284 12.53 17.85 -13.12
N ASN A 285 11.93 18.01 -11.94
CA ASN A 285 12.22 19.10 -11.00
C ASN A 285 11.87 18.67 -9.58
N THR A 286 12.06 19.59 -8.60
CA THR A 286 11.75 19.37 -7.18
C THR A 286 10.61 20.27 -6.67
N THR A 287 9.82 20.84 -7.58
CA THR A 287 8.71 21.75 -7.28
C THR A 287 7.55 21.01 -6.62
N TYR A 288 6.86 21.67 -5.67
CA TYR A 288 5.65 21.16 -5.02
C TYR A 288 4.42 21.54 -5.85
N TYR A 289 3.50 20.60 -6.00
CA TYR A 289 2.25 20.85 -6.73
C TYR A 289 1.05 20.53 -5.83
N SER A 290 0.17 21.51 -5.61
CA SER A 290 -1.07 21.33 -4.86
C SER A 290 -2.24 20.79 -5.70
N SER A 291 -2.04 20.61 -7.00
CA SER A 291 -2.98 19.99 -7.95
C SER A 291 -2.30 18.85 -8.70
N PRO A 292 -3.03 17.84 -9.16
CA PRO A 292 -2.47 16.77 -9.99
C PRO A 292 -1.71 17.28 -11.20
N LYS A 293 -0.48 16.77 -11.41
CA LYS A 293 0.35 16.98 -12.60
C LYS A 293 0.64 15.64 -13.26
N GLN A 294 0.49 15.55 -14.57
CA GLN A 294 0.79 14.32 -15.32
C GLN A 294 2.29 14.03 -15.29
N VAL A 295 2.66 12.78 -15.10
CA VAL A 295 4.05 12.30 -15.10
C VAL A 295 4.44 11.94 -16.54
N GLY A 296 5.17 12.85 -17.19
CA GLY A 296 5.55 12.70 -18.60
C GLY A 296 4.34 12.64 -19.54
N ALA A 297 4.56 12.18 -20.77
CA ALA A 297 3.53 12.06 -21.82
C ALA A 297 3.04 10.62 -22.05
N LEU A 298 3.51 9.64 -21.28
CA LEU A 298 3.22 8.22 -21.51
C LEU A 298 1.83 7.84 -21.00
N THR A 299 1.16 6.95 -21.73
CA THR A 299 -0.18 6.42 -21.46
C THR A 299 -0.19 4.92 -21.21
N THR A 300 0.92 4.38 -20.72
CA THR A 300 1.10 2.91 -20.53
C THR A 300 1.32 2.52 -19.07
N TRP A 301 0.98 3.39 -18.12
CA TRP A 301 1.14 3.11 -16.71
C TRP A 301 0.02 2.21 -16.19
N LEU A 302 0.37 1.00 -15.72
CA LEU A 302 -0.55 0.02 -15.14
C LEU A 302 -0.82 0.32 -13.67
N SER A 303 0.22 0.61 -12.90
CA SER A 303 0.13 0.87 -11.46
C SER A 303 1.23 1.80 -10.97
N VAL A 304 0.94 2.51 -9.89
CA VAL A 304 1.89 3.40 -9.19
C VAL A 304 1.87 3.14 -7.70
N THR A 305 3.01 3.27 -7.04
CA THR A 305 3.15 3.14 -5.59
C THR A 305 4.03 4.26 -5.06
N ALA A 306 3.49 5.04 -4.12
CA ALA A 306 4.20 6.09 -3.42
C ALA A 306 4.86 5.51 -2.16
N GLY A 307 6.18 5.60 -2.07
CA GLY A 307 6.95 5.11 -0.93
C GLY A 307 7.00 6.08 0.25
N GLY A 308 7.42 5.56 1.40
CA GLY A 308 7.42 6.32 2.64
C GLY A 308 8.37 7.52 2.65
N TYR A 309 9.52 7.47 2.01
CA TYR A 309 10.52 8.54 2.04
C TYR A 309 10.74 9.17 0.67
N ALA A 310 9.65 9.70 0.07
CA ALA A 310 9.68 10.43 -1.21
C ALA A 310 10.18 9.60 -2.41
N SER A 311 10.10 8.27 -2.38
CA SER A 311 10.35 7.40 -3.52
C SER A 311 9.04 7.06 -4.23
N SER A 312 9.11 6.78 -5.51
CA SER A 312 7.98 6.43 -6.36
C SER A 312 8.37 5.26 -7.26
N ILE A 313 7.50 4.25 -7.34
CA ILE A 313 7.67 3.08 -8.19
C ILE A 313 6.42 2.93 -9.07
N ALA A 314 6.60 2.48 -10.30
CA ALA A 314 5.50 2.23 -11.21
C ALA A 314 5.77 1.03 -12.11
N ILE A 315 4.71 0.36 -12.54
CA ILE A 315 4.75 -0.71 -13.55
C ILE A 315 3.98 -0.24 -14.77
N LYS A 316 4.53 -0.49 -15.95
CA LYS A 316 3.84 -0.29 -17.22
C LYS A 316 3.11 -1.55 -17.68
N THR A 317 2.21 -1.40 -18.66
CA THR A 317 1.45 -2.49 -19.27
C THR A 317 2.33 -3.53 -19.99
N ASP A 318 3.54 -3.14 -20.39
CA ASP A 318 4.56 -4.04 -20.95
C ASP A 318 5.34 -4.84 -19.89
N GLY A 319 4.97 -4.70 -18.61
CA GLY A 319 5.62 -5.36 -17.48
C GLY A 319 6.97 -4.76 -17.07
N THR A 320 7.38 -3.61 -17.61
CA THR A 320 8.59 -2.92 -17.17
C THR A 320 8.36 -2.21 -15.83
N LEU A 321 9.39 -2.21 -14.97
CA LEU A 321 9.37 -1.56 -13.66
C LEU A 321 10.18 -0.24 -13.73
N TRP A 322 9.62 0.81 -13.16
CA TRP A 322 10.18 2.16 -13.18
C TRP A 322 10.22 2.76 -11.77
N GLY A 323 11.24 3.59 -11.51
CA GLY A 323 11.38 4.25 -10.22
C GLY A 323 11.93 5.67 -10.34
N TRP A 324 11.56 6.54 -9.39
CA TRP A 324 12.05 7.91 -9.28
C TRP A 324 11.90 8.44 -7.86
N GLY A 325 12.44 9.62 -7.59
CA GLY A 325 12.47 10.22 -6.26
C GLY A 325 13.71 9.84 -5.47
N ASN A 326 13.59 9.88 -4.16
CA ASN A 326 14.68 9.62 -3.20
C ASN A 326 15.15 8.18 -3.23
N ASN A 327 16.48 7.96 -3.17
CA ASN A 327 17.10 6.64 -3.28
C ASN A 327 18.19 6.37 -2.20
N PRO A 328 18.01 6.75 -0.92
CA PRO A 328 19.11 6.74 0.05
C PRO A 328 19.67 5.36 0.37
N GLN A 329 18.90 4.29 0.25
CA GLN A 329 19.33 2.90 0.50
C GLN A 329 19.17 2.01 -0.74
N GLY A 330 19.09 2.62 -1.93
CA GLY A 330 18.88 1.88 -3.16
C GLY A 330 17.44 1.41 -3.36
N VAL A 331 16.45 2.08 -2.74
CA VAL A 331 15.01 1.73 -2.83
C VAL A 331 14.48 1.72 -4.27
N LEU A 332 15.13 2.45 -5.18
CA LEU A 332 14.79 2.45 -6.60
C LEU A 332 15.34 1.24 -7.38
N GLY A 333 16.19 0.40 -6.78
CA GLY A 333 16.64 -0.88 -7.37
C GLY A 333 17.60 -0.79 -8.54
N ARG A 334 18.30 0.34 -8.75
CA ARG A 334 19.14 0.60 -9.90
C ARG A 334 20.62 0.23 -9.75
N GLY A 335 21.00 -0.37 -8.63
CA GLY A 335 22.39 -0.67 -8.32
C GLY A 335 23.21 0.53 -7.86
N ASN A 336 22.57 1.69 -7.63
CA ASN A 336 23.19 2.91 -7.12
C ASN A 336 22.30 3.58 -6.06
N LEU A 337 22.74 4.72 -5.53
CA LEU A 337 22.02 5.52 -4.51
C LEU A 337 21.62 6.91 -5.05
N THR A 338 21.61 7.10 -6.37
CA THR A 338 21.27 8.38 -7.01
C THR A 338 19.77 8.62 -6.99
N ASP A 339 19.34 9.82 -6.61
CA ASP A 339 17.97 10.30 -6.73
C ASP A 339 17.65 10.64 -8.19
N TYR A 340 16.42 10.41 -8.62
CA TYR A 340 15.97 10.70 -9.98
C TYR A 340 14.69 11.55 -9.97
N SER A 341 14.72 12.71 -10.65
CA SER A 341 13.55 13.61 -10.75
C SER A 341 12.59 13.25 -11.89
N SER A 342 12.94 12.24 -12.69
CA SER A 342 12.10 11.68 -13.77
C SER A 342 12.05 10.16 -13.65
N PRO A 343 10.99 9.51 -14.13
CA PRO A 343 10.93 8.05 -14.17
C PRO A 343 12.11 7.44 -14.92
N VAL A 344 12.79 6.47 -14.28
CA VAL A 344 13.87 5.67 -14.88
C VAL A 344 13.55 4.19 -14.77
N GLN A 345 13.80 3.42 -15.84
CA GLN A 345 13.52 1.99 -15.86
C GLN A 345 14.51 1.20 -14.99
N LEU A 346 14.01 0.23 -14.24
CA LEU A 346 14.80 -0.70 -13.43
C LEU A 346 15.18 -1.93 -14.24
N GLY A 347 16.43 -1.96 -14.72
CA GLY A 347 16.93 -3.08 -15.53
C GLY A 347 16.13 -3.32 -16.82
N ALA A 348 16.34 -4.47 -17.45
CA ALA A 348 15.72 -4.83 -18.73
C ALA A 348 14.55 -5.85 -18.59
N LEU A 349 14.17 -6.25 -17.37
CA LEU A 349 13.12 -7.24 -17.15
C LEU A 349 11.73 -6.67 -17.43
N THR A 350 10.85 -7.44 -18.07
CA THR A 350 9.56 -7.03 -18.60
C THR A 350 8.38 -7.88 -18.08
N SER A 351 8.50 -8.53 -16.96
CA SER A 351 7.44 -9.41 -16.42
C SER A 351 7.06 -9.08 -14.97
N TRP A 352 7.23 -7.82 -14.58
CA TRP A 352 6.79 -7.34 -13.27
C TRP A 352 5.28 -7.15 -13.27
N THR A 353 4.62 -7.72 -12.24
CA THR A 353 3.14 -7.69 -12.12
C THR A 353 2.67 -6.89 -10.92
N LYS A 354 3.45 -6.84 -9.84
CA LYS A 354 3.14 -6.07 -8.64
C LYS A 354 4.41 -5.49 -8.03
N ALA A 355 4.33 -4.28 -7.51
CA ALA A 355 5.39 -3.67 -6.72
C ALA A 355 4.78 -2.85 -5.58
N GLN A 356 5.41 -2.91 -4.42
CA GLN A 356 5.04 -2.14 -3.23
C GLN A 356 6.30 -1.58 -2.58
N THR A 357 6.20 -0.36 -2.10
CA THR A 357 7.29 0.29 -1.38
C THR A 357 6.93 0.46 0.10
N GLY A 358 7.85 0.05 0.96
CA GLY A 358 7.84 0.44 2.37
C GLY A 358 8.45 1.83 2.57
N HIS A 359 9.05 2.07 3.74
CA HIS A 359 9.67 3.38 4.00
C HIS A 359 10.90 3.63 3.12
N THR A 360 11.83 2.67 3.07
CA THR A 360 13.11 2.75 2.33
C THR A 360 13.49 1.43 1.65
N PHE A 361 12.52 0.60 1.32
CA PHE A 361 12.72 -0.65 0.60
C PHE A 361 11.57 -0.90 -0.38
N THR A 362 11.78 -1.78 -1.32
CA THR A 362 10.78 -2.19 -2.31
C THR A 362 10.68 -3.71 -2.34
N VAL A 363 9.47 -4.22 -2.53
CA VAL A 363 9.18 -5.62 -2.80
C VAL A 363 8.34 -5.72 -4.07
N ALA A 364 8.61 -6.70 -4.93
CA ALA A 364 7.92 -6.85 -6.20
C ALA A 364 7.74 -8.32 -6.60
N ILE A 365 6.67 -8.61 -7.32
CA ILE A 365 6.35 -9.91 -7.91
C ILE A 365 6.63 -9.88 -9.41
N LYS A 366 7.27 -10.95 -9.89
CA LYS A 366 7.60 -11.19 -11.29
C LYS A 366 7.08 -12.57 -11.69
N THR A 367 6.42 -12.68 -12.85
CA THR A 367 6.01 -13.93 -13.51
C THR A 367 7.05 -14.38 -14.52
#